data_a10d7e91cfbf0c56e554b5b3599bd742
#
_entry.id   a10d7e91cfbf0c56e554b5b3599bd742
#
_cell.length_a   1.000
_cell.length_b   1.000
_cell.length_c   1.000
_cell.angle_alpha   90.00
_cell.angle_beta   90.00
_cell.angle_gamma   90.00
#
_symmetry.space_group_name_H-M   'P 1'
#
loop_
_entity.id
_entity.type
_entity.pdbx_description
1 polymer ?
#
loop_
_entity_poly.entity_id
_entity_poly.type
_entity_poly.pdbx_seq_one_letter_code
_entity_poly.pdbx_strand_id
1 'polypeptide(L)'
;MLNATTLLGVPPDGDFQFSARVTVEFSSTYDAGVLLLWINDRHWGKLCLELSPDGELMVVSVVTRGVSDDANAFVVDGRTAWLRVSRIDHAFAYHASLDERTWRMIRFFTIEGTSRSDAIGFEAQSPTGDGCVVTFDNIRFTRERLGNLRDGS
;
A
#
# COMPACT_ATOMS: atom_id res chain seq x y z
N MET A 1 10.14 10.30 -9.38
CA MET A 1 10.03 9.89 -10.80
C MET A 1 8.91 8.85 -10.89
N LEU A 2 7.94 9.00 -11.81
CA LEU A 2 6.77 8.12 -11.92
C LEU A 2 7.05 7.04 -12.98
N ASN A 3 7.97 6.12 -12.70
CA ASN A 3 8.43 5.10 -13.65
C ASN A 3 8.45 3.67 -13.09
N ALA A 4 7.83 3.44 -11.94
CA ALA A 4 7.66 2.11 -11.38
C ALA A 4 6.67 1.29 -12.20
N THR A 5 6.81 -0.03 -12.19
CA THR A 5 5.86 -0.94 -12.84
C THR A 5 4.58 -1.03 -12.04
N THR A 6 3.44 -0.73 -12.66
CA THR A 6 2.13 -0.72 -12.00
C THR A 6 1.10 -1.59 -12.74
N LEU A 7 0.17 -2.15 -11.96
CA LEU A 7 -1.05 -2.81 -12.44
C LEU A 7 -2.23 -2.27 -11.65
N LEU A 8 -3.01 -1.39 -12.27
CA LEU A 8 -4.09 -0.65 -11.63
C LEU A 8 -5.45 -0.96 -12.26
N GLY A 9 -6.49 -0.87 -11.44
CA GLY A 9 -7.88 -0.94 -11.86
C GLY A 9 -8.73 0.08 -11.11
N VAL A 10 -9.84 0.49 -11.71
CA VAL A 10 -10.80 1.40 -11.06
C VAL A 10 -11.76 0.57 -10.20
N PRO A 11 -11.78 0.75 -8.89
CA PRO A 11 -12.70 0.00 -8.02
C PRO A 11 -14.15 0.47 -8.24
N PRO A 12 -15.15 -0.38 -7.97
CA PRO A 12 -16.54 0.05 -7.92
C PRO A 12 -16.78 1.18 -6.92
N ASP A 13 -17.84 1.96 -7.14
CA ASP A 13 -18.27 3.02 -6.20
C ASP A 13 -18.59 2.44 -4.81
N GLY A 14 -18.40 3.26 -3.77
CA GLY A 14 -18.70 2.95 -2.37
C GLY A 14 -17.49 2.42 -1.59
N ASP A 15 -17.74 1.97 -0.38
CA ASP A 15 -16.70 1.43 0.51
C ASP A 15 -16.16 0.11 -0.03
N PHE A 16 -14.89 -0.14 0.22
CA PHE A 16 -14.23 -1.39 -0.16
C PHE A 16 -13.05 -1.70 0.76
N GLN A 17 -12.62 -2.94 0.71
CA GLN A 17 -11.34 -3.40 1.24
C GLN A 17 -10.60 -4.14 0.12
N PHE A 18 -9.35 -3.78 -0.09
CA PHE A 18 -8.44 -4.41 -1.06
C PHE A 18 -7.18 -4.84 -0.34
N SER A 19 -6.85 -6.13 -0.38
CA SER A 19 -5.68 -6.67 0.30
C SER A 19 -4.95 -7.69 -0.55
N ALA A 20 -3.66 -7.84 -0.26
CA ALA A 20 -2.81 -8.88 -0.83
C ALA A 20 -1.71 -9.28 0.18
N ARG A 21 -1.23 -10.50 0.05
CA ARG A 21 0.06 -10.89 0.59
C ARG A 21 1.14 -10.42 -0.38
N VAL A 22 2.12 -9.70 0.14
CA VAL A 22 3.23 -9.12 -0.62
C VAL A 22 4.52 -9.79 -0.20
N THR A 23 5.25 -10.34 -1.16
CA THR A 23 6.58 -10.91 -0.96
C THR A 23 7.56 -10.23 -1.90
N VAL A 24 8.69 -9.76 -1.40
CA VAL A 24 9.69 -9.03 -2.18
C VAL A 24 11.04 -9.72 -2.12
N GLU A 25 11.66 -9.91 -3.29
CA GLU A 25 13.06 -10.30 -3.40
C GLU A 25 13.92 -9.03 -3.43
N PHE A 26 14.28 -8.56 -2.23
CA PHE A 26 15.04 -7.34 -2.07
C PHE A 26 16.49 -7.50 -2.54
N SER A 27 16.99 -6.51 -3.26
CA SER A 27 18.37 -6.42 -3.73
C SER A 27 19.01 -5.05 -3.48
N SER A 28 18.21 -4.01 -3.43
CA SER A 28 18.67 -2.63 -3.29
C SER A 28 17.79 -1.83 -2.34
N THR A 29 18.34 -0.81 -1.72
CA THR A 29 17.61 0.12 -0.85
C THR A 29 16.40 0.70 -1.57
N TYR A 30 15.27 0.79 -0.87
CA TYR A 30 13.95 1.23 -1.37
C TYR A 30 13.30 0.29 -2.38
N ASP A 31 13.84 -0.92 -2.61
CA ASP A 31 13.06 -1.96 -3.26
C ASP A 31 11.78 -2.19 -2.48
N ALA A 32 10.64 -2.21 -3.16
CA ALA A 32 9.36 -2.39 -2.48
C ALA A 32 8.30 -3.05 -3.33
N GLY A 33 7.44 -3.81 -2.64
CA GLY A 33 6.14 -4.23 -3.12
C GLY A 33 5.06 -3.34 -2.49
N VAL A 34 4.16 -2.81 -3.30
CA VAL A 34 3.28 -1.70 -2.93
C VAL A 34 1.82 -1.98 -3.30
N LEU A 35 0.90 -1.67 -2.39
CA LEU A 35 -0.47 -1.36 -2.76
C LEU A 35 -0.57 0.14 -3.04
N LEU A 36 -0.88 0.48 -4.30
CA LEU A 36 -0.93 1.85 -4.80
C LEU A 36 -2.37 2.33 -4.88
N LEU A 37 -2.65 3.50 -4.31
CA LEU A 37 -3.85 4.30 -4.52
C LEU A 37 -3.46 5.48 -5.41
N TRP A 38 -4.02 5.55 -6.61
CA TRP A 38 -3.68 6.55 -7.60
C TRP A 38 -4.87 7.45 -7.94
N ILE A 39 -4.74 8.74 -7.68
CA ILE A 39 -5.73 9.76 -8.02
C ILE A 39 -5.26 10.53 -9.27
N ASN A 40 -4.05 11.07 -9.20
CA ASN A 40 -3.37 11.77 -10.29
C ASN A 40 -1.88 11.95 -9.95
N ASP A 41 -1.10 12.56 -10.84
CA ASP A 41 0.35 12.75 -10.70
C ASP A 41 0.80 13.51 -9.44
N ARG A 42 -0.12 14.23 -8.81
CA ARG A 42 0.15 15.02 -7.59
C ARG A 42 -0.55 14.48 -6.34
N HIS A 43 -1.44 13.52 -6.49
CA HIS A 43 -2.24 12.96 -5.40
C HIS A 43 -2.28 11.43 -5.52
N TRP A 44 -1.58 10.76 -4.63
CA TRP A 44 -1.51 9.30 -4.59
C TRP A 44 -1.10 8.82 -3.20
N GLY A 45 -1.26 7.55 -2.92
CA GLY A 45 -0.84 6.93 -1.68
C GLY A 45 -0.25 5.56 -1.91
N LYS A 46 0.79 5.21 -1.13
CA LYS A 46 1.45 3.91 -1.14
C LYS A 46 1.40 3.28 0.24
N LEU A 47 1.14 1.99 0.28
CA LEU A 47 1.41 1.13 1.42
C LEU A 47 2.43 0.09 0.98
N CYS A 48 3.62 0.12 1.56
CA CYS A 48 4.80 -0.58 1.08
C CYS A 48 5.28 -1.65 2.06
N LEU A 49 5.81 -2.75 1.51
CA LEU A 49 6.83 -3.57 2.17
C LEU A 49 8.16 -3.21 1.50
N GLU A 50 9.05 -2.56 2.22
CA GLU A 50 10.22 -1.86 1.68
C GLU A 50 11.51 -2.20 2.42
N LEU A 51 12.64 -2.19 1.70
CA LEU A 51 13.98 -2.27 2.29
C LEU A 51 14.49 -0.86 2.62
N SER A 52 14.66 -0.60 3.92
CA SER A 52 15.17 0.68 4.41
C SER A 52 16.66 0.88 4.12
N PRO A 53 17.19 2.13 4.20
CA PRO A 53 18.62 2.39 4.10
C PRO A 53 19.47 1.67 5.14
N ASP A 54 18.90 1.37 6.30
CA ASP A 54 19.59 0.66 7.39
C ASP A 54 19.55 -0.87 7.23
N GLY A 55 18.98 -1.36 6.11
CA GLY A 55 18.86 -2.78 5.80
C GLY A 55 17.71 -3.49 6.51
N GLU A 56 16.79 -2.76 7.13
CA GLU A 56 15.60 -3.31 7.76
C GLU A 56 14.46 -3.42 6.75
N LEU A 57 13.71 -4.53 6.81
CA LEU A 57 12.48 -4.69 6.04
C LEU A 57 11.35 -4.06 6.84
N MET A 58 10.63 -3.12 6.24
CA MET A 58 9.65 -2.29 6.94
C MET A 58 8.33 -2.21 6.22
N VAL A 59 7.25 -2.08 6.98
CA VAL A 59 6.01 -1.51 6.47
C VAL A 59 6.12 0.01 6.51
N VAL A 60 5.91 0.63 5.35
CA VAL A 60 6.01 2.08 5.16
C VAL A 60 4.73 2.59 4.49
N SER A 61 4.31 3.79 4.83
CA SER A 61 3.21 4.46 4.13
C SER A 61 3.60 5.83 3.62
N VAL A 62 3.23 6.12 2.38
CA VAL A 62 3.43 7.43 1.75
C VAL A 62 2.09 8.00 1.34
N VAL A 63 1.84 9.26 1.61
CA VAL A 63 0.69 9.99 1.11
C VAL A 63 1.17 11.29 0.46
N THR A 64 0.89 11.43 -0.82
CA THR A 64 1.28 12.61 -1.60
C THR A 64 0.08 13.51 -1.88
N ARG A 65 0.22 14.78 -1.54
CA ARG A 65 -0.71 15.87 -1.83
C ARG A 65 0.08 17.06 -2.39
N GLY A 66 0.66 16.86 -3.58
CA GLY A 66 1.66 17.77 -4.14
C GLY A 66 3.04 17.61 -3.52
N VAL A 67 3.11 17.32 -2.23
CA VAL A 67 4.32 16.96 -1.47
C VAL A 67 4.06 15.61 -0.80
N SER A 68 5.08 14.77 -0.74
CA SER A 68 5.00 13.46 -0.09
C SER A 68 5.19 13.55 1.41
N ASP A 69 4.38 12.80 2.14
CA ASP A 69 4.41 12.61 3.58
C ASP A 69 4.67 11.12 3.86
N ASP A 70 5.89 10.83 4.27
CA ASP A 70 6.41 9.48 4.52
C ASP A 70 6.32 9.11 5.99
N ALA A 71 5.96 7.86 6.28
CA ALA A 71 5.94 7.35 7.64
C ALA A 71 6.33 5.87 7.72
N ASN A 72 7.38 5.57 8.48
CA ASN A 72 7.74 4.23 8.87
C ASN A 72 6.78 3.70 9.92
N ALA A 73 6.26 2.49 9.74
CA ALA A 73 5.33 1.87 10.67
C ALA A 73 6.02 0.88 11.62
N PHE A 74 6.54 -0.21 11.09
CA PHE A 74 7.24 -1.22 11.89
C PHE A 74 8.14 -2.11 11.02
N VAL A 75 9.15 -2.69 11.68
CA VAL A 75 10.08 -3.67 11.07
C VAL A 75 9.39 -5.02 10.92
N VAL A 76 9.63 -5.67 9.81
CA VAL A 76 9.10 -6.99 9.46
C VAL A 76 10.23 -8.01 9.54
N ASP A 77 10.02 -9.09 10.27
CA ASP A 77 10.92 -10.23 10.24
C ASP A 77 10.57 -11.12 9.05
N GLY A 78 11.44 -11.10 8.02
CA GLY A 78 11.22 -11.82 6.76
C GLY A 78 10.73 -10.91 5.63
N ARG A 79 10.46 -11.52 4.47
CA ARG A 79 10.24 -10.84 3.18
C ARG A 79 8.76 -10.72 2.79
N THR A 80 7.85 -10.97 3.73
CA THR A 80 6.43 -11.11 3.44
C THR A 80 5.60 -10.37 4.47
N ALA A 81 4.60 -9.63 3.99
CA ALA A 81 3.54 -9.02 4.82
C ALA A 81 2.22 -9.02 4.06
N TRP A 82 1.10 -9.00 4.78
CA TRP A 82 -0.22 -8.71 4.23
C TRP A 82 -0.47 -7.21 4.34
N LEU A 83 -0.81 -6.59 3.22
CA LEU A 83 -1.14 -5.18 3.14
C LEU A 83 -2.61 -5.02 2.75
N ARG A 84 -3.28 -4.00 3.28
CA ARG A 84 -4.67 -3.69 2.95
C ARG A 84 -4.92 -2.20 2.86
N VAL A 85 -5.63 -1.81 1.80
CA VAL A 85 -6.20 -0.48 1.60
C VAL A 85 -7.71 -0.59 1.70
N SER A 86 -8.33 0.24 2.53
CA SER A 86 -9.78 0.34 2.65
C SER A 86 -10.25 1.75 2.33
N ARG A 87 -11.36 1.89 1.60
CA ARG A 87 -12.10 3.14 1.45
C ARG A 87 -13.27 3.15 2.43
N ILE A 88 -13.40 4.24 3.18
CA ILE A 88 -14.44 4.47 4.18
C ILE A 88 -15.00 5.87 3.92
N ASP A 89 -16.15 5.96 3.27
CA ASP A 89 -16.73 7.21 2.76
C ASP A 89 -15.73 7.99 1.87
N HIS A 90 -15.18 9.09 2.36
CA HIS A 90 -14.20 9.95 1.66
C HIS A 90 -12.77 9.77 2.15
N ALA A 91 -12.53 8.81 3.05
CA ALA A 91 -11.23 8.56 3.64
C ALA A 91 -10.69 7.18 3.26
N PHE A 92 -9.40 7.02 3.45
CA PHE A 92 -8.71 5.75 3.25
C PHE A 92 -8.03 5.29 4.54
N ALA A 93 -7.97 3.98 4.73
CA ALA A 93 -7.24 3.37 5.82
C ALA A 93 -6.22 2.37 5.26
N TYR A 94 -5.01 2.42 5.79
CA TYR A 94 -3.96 1.44 5.57
C TYR A 94 -3.83 0.54 6.77
N HIS A 95 -3.81 -0.76 6.52
CA HIS A 95 -3.52 -1.79 7.52
C HIS A 95 -2.47 -2.75 7.01
N ALA A 96 -1.69 -3.30 7.94
CA ALA A 96 -0.77 -4.38 7.65
C ALA A 96 -0.92 -5.51 8.67
N SER A 97 -0.57 -6.73 8.26
CA SER A 97 -0.59 -7.91 9.10
C SER A 97 0.61 -8.80 8.78
N LEU A 98 1.07 -9.58 9.77
CA LEU A 98 2.12 -10.58 9.59
C LEU A 98 1.56 -12.01 9.54
N ASP A 99 0.27 -12.19 9.85
CA ASP A 99 -0.39 -13.49 9.98
C ASP A 99 -1.75 -13.59 9.28
N GLU A 100 -2.17 -12.53 8.55
CA GLU A 100 -3.49 -12.36 7.91
C GLU A 100 -4.67 -12.27 8.91
N ARG A 101 -4.43 -12.39 10.20
CA ARG A 101 -5.46 -12.44 11.23
C ARG A 101 -5.47 -11.18 12.10
N THR A 102 -4.29 -10.77 12.53
CA THR A 102 -4.10 -9.60 13.38
C THR A 102 -3.69 -8.41 12.52
N TRP A 103 -4.61 -7.50 12.29
CA TRP A 103 -4.36 -6.31 11.50
C TRP A 103 -3.96 -5.14 12.40
N ARG A 104 -3.01 -4.34 11.94
CA ARG A 104 -2.56 -3.12 12.59
C ARG A 104 -2.87 -1.94 11.69
N MET A 105 -3.56 -0.94 12.23
CA MET A 105 -3.76 0.31 11.51
C MET A 105 -2.41 1.03 11.33
N ILE A 106 -2.07 1.35 10.10
CA ILE A 106 -0.86 2.08 9.73
C ILE A 106 -1.16 3.56 9.58
N ARG A 107 -2.25 3.87 8.87
CA ARG A 107 -2.64 5.25 8.61
C ARG A 107 -4.14 5.34 8.32
N PHE A 108 -4.75 6.43 8.77
CA PHE A 108 -6.09 6.86 8.35
C PHE A 108 -5.99 8.29 7.81
N PHE A 109 -6.43 8.51 6.57
CA PHE A 109 -6.17 9.75 5.86
C PHE A 109 -7.21 10.05 4.78
N THR A 110 -7.21 11.29 4.31
CA THR A 110 -7.94 11.72 3.11
C THR A 110 -6.96 12.20 2.05
N ILE A 111 -7.36 12.10 0.79
CA ILE A 111 -6.67 12.73 -0.34
C ILE A 111 -7.68 13.58 -1.09
N GLU A 112 -7.33 14.83 -1.37
CA GLU A 112 -8.15 15.71 -2.16
C GLU A 112 -8.17 15.30 -3.63
N GLY A 113 -9.25 15.66 -4.34
CA GLY A 113 -9.38 15.38 -5.78
C GLY A 113 -9.84 13.97 -6.11
N THR A 114 -10.29 13.20 -5.11
CA THR A 114 -10.87 11.87 -5.36
C THR A 114 -12.05 11.95 -6.32
N SER A 115 -12.10 11.02 -7.26
CA SER A 115 -13.10 10.95 -8.31
C SER A 115 -13.47 9.49 -8.60
N ARG A 116 -14.43 9.27 -9.51
CA ARG A 116 -14.79 7.93 -9.98
C ARG A 116 -13.70 7.24 -10.81
N SER A 117 -12.65 7.96 -11.19
CA SER A 117 -11.50 7.43 -11.93
C SER A 117 -10.31 7.07 -11.06
N ASP A 118 -10.44 7.20 -9.75
CA ASP A 118 -9.37 6.78 -8.82
C ASP A 118 -9.05 5.30 -9.04
N ALA A 119 -7.78 5.00 -9.10
CA ALA A 119 -7.34 3.64 -9.37
C ALA A 119 -6.62 3.05 -8.14
N ILE A 120 -6.72 1.74 -7.99
CA ILE A 120 -6.05 0.99 -6.96
C ILE A 120 -5.41 -0.25 -7.56
N GLY A 121 -4.31 -0.70 -7.01
CA GLY A 121 -3.65 -1.92 -7.45
C GLY A 121 -2.26 -2.07 -6.89
N PHE A 122 -1.38 -2.56 -7.73
CA PHE A 122 -0.05 -3.00 -7.38
C PHE A 122 1.02 -2.14 -8.00
N GLU A 123 2.14 -1.98 -7.29
CA GLU A 123 3.36 -1.38 -7.81
C GLU A 123 4.57 -2.18 -7.34
N ALA A 124 5.54 -2.38 -8.23
CA ALA A 124 6.88 -2.86 -7.91
C ALA A 124 7.88 -1.75 -8.22
N GLN A 125 8.72 -1.40 -7.24
CA GLN A 125 9.72 -0.34 -7.40
C GLN A 125 11.11 -0.79 -6.97
N SER A 126 12.13 -0.31 -7.66
CA SER A 126 13.55 -0.44 -7.34
C SER A 126 14.26 0.85 -7.75
N PRO A 127 14.10 1.95 -6.99
CA PRO A 127 14.55 3.27 -7.44
C PRO A 127 16.07 3.45 -7.45
N THR A 128 16.81 2.63 -6.72
CA THR A 128 18.28 2.70 -6.60
C THR A 128 18.99 1.48 -7.18
N GLY A 129 18.24 0.43 -7.59
CA GLY A 129 18.76 -0.82 -8.11
C GLY A 129 18.37 -1.08 -9.57
N ASP A 130 18.74 -2.25 -10.05
CA ASP A 130 18.44 -2.72 -11.42
C ASP A 130 17.05 -3.38 -11.53
N GLY A 131 16.32 -3.45 -10.45
CA GLY A 131 14.98 -4.06 -10.35
C GLY A 131 14.87 -5.02 -9.17
N CYS A 132 13.63 -5.34 -8.80
CA CYS A 132 13.30 -6.38 -7.82
C CYS A 132 12.11 -7.22 -8.30
N VAL A 133 12.01 -8.44 -7.79
CA VAL A 133 10.84 -9.31 -8.03
C VAL A 133 9.88 -9.16 -6.88
N VAL A 134 8.63 -8.82 -7.20
CA VAL A 134 7.54 -8.72 -6.24
C VAL A 134 6.45 -9.71 -6.59
N THR A 135 6.03 -10.51 -5.61
CA THR A 135 4.89 -11.41 -5.73
C THR A 135 3.72 -10.88 -4.93
N PHE A 136 2.58 -10.76 -5.59
CA PHE A 136 1.30 -10.46 -4.95
C PHE A 136 0.40 -11.68 -5.06
N ASP A 137 0.02 -12.26 -3.95
CA ASP A 137 -0.91 -13.40 -3.88
C ASP A 137 -1.94 -13.23 -2.76
N ASN A 138 -2.82 -14.21 -2.54
CA ASN A 138 -3.95 -14.10 -1.62
C ASN A 138 -4.74 -12.78 -1.79
N ILE A 139 -4.88 -12.36 -3.05
CA ILE A 139 -5.52 -11.09 -3.42
C ILE A 139 -7.01 -11.17 -3.10
N ARG A 140 -7.51 -10.19 -2.34
CA ARG A 140 -8.94 -10.10 -1.99
C ARG A 140 -9.45 -8.68 -2.25
N PHE A 141 -10.64 -8.61 -2.81
CA PHE A 141 -11.39 -7.38 -2.94
C PHE A 141 -12.82 -7.62 -2.44
N THR A 142 -13.26 -6.84 -1.45
CA THR A 142 -14.62 -6.89 -0.93
C THR A 142 -15.28 -5.51 -1.00
N ARG A 143 -16.59 -5.47 -1.30
CA ARG A 143 -17.40 -4.24 -1.30
C ARG A 143 -18.08 -4.06 0.06
N GLU A 144 -17.29 -4.24 1.11
CA GLU A 144 -17.75 -4.15 2.48
C GLU A 144 -16.99 -3.04 3.22
N ARG A 145 -17.74 -2.26 3.98
CA ARG A 145 -17.14 -1.27 4.86
C ARG A 145 -16.36 -1.98 5.95
N LEU A 146 -15.18 -1.45 6.27
CA LEU A 146 -14.41 -1.88 7.42
C LEU A 146 -15.21 -1.61 8.71
N GLY A 147 -15.40 -2.64 9.55
CA GLY A 147 -16.24 -2.54 10.76
C GLY A 147 -15.54 -1.80 11.88
N ASN A 148 -14.27 -2.06 12.10
CA ASN A 148 -13.46 -1.39 13.12
C ASN A 148 -12.13 -0.90 12.53
N LEU A 149 -11.96 0.42 12.53
CA LEU A 149 -10.77 1.07 11.99
C LEU A 149 -9.47 0.69 12.74
N ARG A 150 -9.54 0.47 14.04
CA ARG A 150 -8.34 0.30 14.88
C ARG A 150 -7.74 -1.10 14.78
N ASP A 151 -8.57 -2.12 14.79
CA ASP A 151 -8.13 -3.52 14.71
C ASP A 151 -8.29 -4.12 13.32
N GLY A 152 -8.88 -3.38 12.38
CA GLY A 152 -9.02 -3.79 10.99
C GLY A 152 -10.06 -4.89 10.73
N SER A 153 -11.00 -5.11 11.64
CA SER A 153 -12.10 -6.07 11.44
C SER A 153 -13.30 -5.48 10.69
#